data_6534a92cce97d1a86f2c775c59a0134c
#
_entry.id   6534a92cce97d1a86f2c775c59a0134c
#
_cell.length_a   1.000
_cell.length_b   1.000
_cell.length_c   1.000
_cell.angle_alpha   90.00
_cell.angle_beta   90.00
_cell.angle_gamma   90.00
#
_symmetry.space_group_name_H-M   'P 1'
#
loop_
_entity.id
_entity.type
_entity.pdbx_description
1 polymer ?
#
loop_
_entity_poly.entity_id
_entity_poly.type
_entity_poly.pdbx_seq_one_letter_code
_entity_poly.pdbx_strand_id
1 'polypeptide(L)'
;TATTHNDEAFWIQVRVLEWAGYPEIKTMDQYFQVIEDYMAANPTMEDGTPNIPYTILCEDWRYFCLENAGQFLGGYPNKDTMTIEDYNTSEDTIQYFKKLNEEYQKGFVDPESFTQTYDEYIAKLSTGRVLGMVDQWWDFAYTVNDVFKQQGLDAKGCNYVPLGLTTEEGMENRWHTYDDTVNQASGVAITKDCKDPDKAFKFIVDCAMDQELHDLRFWGVKDVDYTVDENGLYARTQEQRMNWSDTAYQASHRCQYSYMPQWGGTSDDGINANKPEEQPAEFQVDMAQPLKDCLTAYGADN
;
A
#
# COMPACT_ATOMS: atom_id res chain seq x y z
N THR A 1 -15.70 -13.53 1.67
CA THR A 1 -15.62 -12.20 2.28
C THR A 1 -14.17 -11.85 2.39
N ALA A 2 -13.69 -10.98 1.51
CA ALA A 2 -12.35 -10.48 1.61
C ALA A 2 -12.25 -9.61 2.85
N THR A 3 -11.35 -9.93 3.75
CA THR A 3 -10.85 -8.97 4.71
C THR A 3 -10.10 -7.91 3.91
N THR A 4 -10.70 -6.78 3.74
CA THR A 4 -10.05 -5.65 3.12
C THR A 4 -9.33 -4.90 4.22
N HIS A 5 -8.02 -4.85 4.16
CA HIS A 5 -7.25 -3.86 4.87
C HIS A 5 -7.15 -2.62 4.00
N ASN A 6 -7.07 -1.50 4.64
CA ASN A 6 -6.82 -0.25 3.97
C ASN A 6 -5.33 -0.15 3.62
N ASP A 7 -5.05 0.31 2.42
CA ASP A 7 -3.67 0.53 1.96
C ASP A 7 -3.07 1.83 2.54
N GLU A 8 -3.83 2.59 3.30
CA GLU A 8 -3.37 3.80 3.97
C GLU A 8 -2.56 3.47 5.22
N ALA A 9 -1.40 4.10 5.32
CA ALA A 9 -0.47 3.88 6.42
C ALA A 9 0.42 5.10 6.65
N PHE A 10 1.09 5.10 7.81
CA PHE A 10 2.32 5.84 7.98
C PHE A 10 3.44 5.06 7.31
N TRP A 11 4.04 5.65 6.32
CA TRP A 11 5.14 5.05 5.58
C TRP A 11 6.46 5.61 6.05
N ILE A 12 7.47 4.76 6.13
CA ILE A 12 8.83 5.15 6.51
C ILE A 12 9.84 4.46 5.60
N GLN A 13 10.93 5.14 5.29
CA GLN A 13 11.98 4.53 4.48
C GLN A 13 12.72 3.43 5.25
N VAL A 14 13.00 2.33 4.55
CA VAL A 14 13.74 1.18 5.09
C VAL A 14 15.07 1.59 5.70
N ARG A 15 15.83 2.50 5.07
CA ARG A 15 17.12 2.97 5.59
C ARG A 15 17.04 3.64 6.96
N VAL A 16 15.89 4.23 7.29
CA VAL A 16 15.66 4.83 8.63
C VAL A 16 15.51 3.73 9.66
N LEU A 17 14.73 2.70 9.34
CA LEU A 17 14.52 1.54 10.21
C LEU A 17 15.81 0.72 10.38
N GLU A 18 16.54 0.49 9.31
CA GLU A 18 17.84 -0.21 9.33
C GLU A 18 18.84 0.53 10.23
N TRP A 19 18.98 1.85 10.06
CA TRP A 19 19.84 2.68 10.90
C TRP A 19 19.47 2.61 12.38
N ALA A 20 18.17 2.60 12.68
CA ALA A 20 17.66 2.50 14.05
C ALA A 20 17.69 1.06 14.63
N GLY A 21 18.09 0.05 13.84
CA GLY A 21 18.13 -1.35 14.26
C GLY A 21 16.76 -2.03 14.30
N TYR A 22 15.85 -1.62 13.44
CA TYR A 22 14.48 -2.17 13.28
C TYR A 22 13.66 -2.13 14.58
N PRO A 23 13.44 -0.94 15.17
CA PRO A 23 12.68 -0.82 16.40
C PRO A 23 11.20 -1.15 16.16
N GLU A 24 10.53 -1.65 17.20
CA GLU A 24 9.08 -1.73 17.21
C GLU A 24 8.50 -0.31 17.39
N ILE A 25 7.73 0.15 16.40
CA ILE A 25 7.12 1.48 16.37
C ILE A 25 5.60 1.30 16.41
N LYS A 26 4.96 1.77 17.48
CA LYS A 26 3.52 1.61 17.72
C LYS A 26 2.76 2.94 17.75
N THR A 27 3.46 4.04 18.02
CA THR A 27 2.83 5.34 18.19
C THR A 27 3.45 6.39 17.28
N MET A 28 2.70 7.46 17.05
CA MET A 28 3.20 8.62 16.33
C MET A 28 4.42 9.26 17.00
N ASP A 29 4.47 9.27 18.32
CA ASP A 29 5.62 9.80 19.04
C ASP A 29 6.89 8.99 18.75
N GLN A 30 6.80 7.67 18.78
CA GLN A 30 7.91 6.79 18.41
C GLN A 30 8.33 6.95 16.95
N TYR A 31 7.35 7.11 16.04
CA TYR A 31 7.60 7.33 14.63
C TYR A 31 8.40 8.61 14.37
N PHE A 32 7.93 9.74 14.90
CA PHE A 32 8.64 11.01 14.73
C PHE A 32 9.98 11.02 15.46
N GLN A 33 10.07 10.40 16.63
CA GLN A 33 11.34 10.30 17.36
C GLN A 33 12.42 9.58 16.55
N VAL A 34 12.08 8.46 15.87
CA VAL A 34 13.03 7.75 15.00
C VAL A 34 13.47 8.61 13.83
N ILE A 35 12.55 9.37 13.22
CA ILE A 35 12.87 10.29 12.14
C ILE A 35 13.75 11.45 12.62
N GLU A 36 13.45 12.03 13.80
CA GLU A 36 14.26 13.09 14.42
C GLU A 36 15.69 12.62 14.68
N ASP A 37 15.83 11.44 15.29
CA ASP A 37 17.15 10.86 15.61
C ASP A 37 17.95 10.54 14.32
N TYR A 38 17.27 10.00 13.31
CA TYR A 38 17.89 9.78 12.00
C TYR A 38 18.36 11.08 11.36
N MET A 39 17.53 12.12 11.36
CA MET A 39 17.87 13.44 10.80
C MET A 39 19.03 14.09 11.52
N ALA A 40 19.13 13.92 12.84
CA ALA A 40 20.25 14.44 13.61
C ALA A 40 21.60 13.82 13.20
N ALA A 41 21.58 12.54 12.83
CA ALA A 41 22.77 11.80 12.39
C ALA A 41 23.00 11.92 10.86
N ASN A 42 21.92 11.99 10.07
CA ASN A 42 21.93 11.92 8.62
C ASN A 42 21.07 13.05 8.00
N PRO A 43 21.46 14.32 8.13
CA PRO A 43 20.64 15.43 7.66
C PRO A 43 20.53 15.54 6.14
N THR A 44 21.42 14.86 5.41
CA THR A 44 21.48 14.92 3.95
C THR A 44 21.59 13.53 3.34
N MET A 45 21.27 13.46 2.05
CA MET A 45 21.63 12.34 1.18
C MET A 45 23.16 12.31 0.99
N GLU A 46 23.68 11.24 0.38
CA GLU A 46 25.11 11.09 0.05
C GLU A 46 25.66 12.21 -0.83
N ASP A 47 24.84 12.79 -1.69
CA ASP A 47 25.21 13.89 -2.58
C ASP A 47 25.17 15.28 -1.90
N GLY A 48 24.87 15.31 -0.61
CA GLY A 48 24.74 16.52 0.19
C GLY A 48 23.37 17.21 0.12
N THR A 49 22.43 16.68 -0.65
CA THR A 49 21.06 17.22 -0.72
C THR A 49 20.32 16.98 0.59
N PRO A 50 19.65 17.99 1.19
CA PRO A 50 18.95 17.83 2.46
C PRO A 50 17.83 16.79 2.40
N ASN A 51 17.75 15.92 3.40
CA ASN A 51 16.59 15.06 3.61
C ASN A 51 15.36 15.89 4.01
N ILE A 52 14.19 15.35 3.74
CA ILE A 52 12.89 15.90 4.15
C ILE A 52 12.32 14.93 5.18
N PRO A 53 12.17 15.34 6.44
CA PRO A 53 11.78 14.41 7.49
C PRO A 53 10.40 13.80 7.25
N TYR A 54 9.41 14.65 6.97
CA TYR A 54 8.03 14.22 6.78
C TYR A 54 7.30 15.16 5.83
N THR A 55 6.51 14.62 4.91
CA THR A 55 5.63 15.38 4.03
C THR A 55 4.24 14.76 3.96
N ILE A 56 3.25 15.53 3.60
CA ILE A 56 1.86 15.10 3.36
C ILE A 56 1.30 15.83 2.14
N LEU A 57 0.38 15.20 1.45
CA LEU A 57 -0.36 15.81 0.36
C LEU A 57 -1.71 16.31 0.86
N CYS A 58 -2.01 17.60 0.64
CA CYS A 58 -3.24 18.25 1.05
C CYS A 58 -3.95 18.88 -0.17
N GLU A 59 -4.18 18.09 -1.21
CA GLU A 59 -4.82 18.55 -2.44
C GLU A 59 -6.23 17.99 -2.60
N ASP A 60 -7.22 18.86 -2.70
CA ASP A 60 -8.63 18.54 -2.97
C ASP A 60 -9.18 17.29 -2.25
N TRP A 61 -9.41 16.21 -2.99
CA TRP A 61 -9.95 14.95 -2.49
C TRP A 61 -8.86 14.01 -1.95
N ARG A 62 -7.59 14.37 -2.10
CA ARG A 62 -6.46 13.64 -1.54
C ARG A 62 -6.15 14.21 -0.18
N TYR A 63 -6.63 13.54 0.83
CA TYR A 63 -6.46 13.98 2.20
C TYR A 63 -5.25 13.30 2.81
N PHE A 64 -4.42 14.10 3.43
CA PHE A 64 -3.40 13.68 4.38
C PHE A 64 -4.00 13.02 5.62
N CYS A 65 -5.28 12.84 5.67
CA CYS A 65 -5.91 12.42 6.88
C CYS A 65 -6.15 10.93 6.87
N LEU A 66 -6.20 10.47 7.93
CA LEU A 66 -6.74 9.36 8.63
C LEU A 66 -8.14 9.02 8.16
N GLU A 67 -8.35 9.19 6.87
CA GLU A 67 -9.65 9.15 6.22
C GLU A 67 -10.33 7.81 6.43
N ASN A 68 -9.53 6.78 6.48
CA ASN A 68 -9.98 5.42 6.61
C ASN A 68 -10.01 4.92 8.07
N ALA A 69 -9.84 5.81 9.03
CA ALA A 69 -10.14 5.48 10.43
C ALA A 69 -11.65 5.30 10.69
N GLY A 70 -12.37 4.80 9.68
CA GLY A 70 -13.77 4.46 9.79
C GLY A 70 -14.76 5.59 9.50
N GLN A 71 -14.31 6.66 8.86
CA GLN A 71 -15.20 7.77 8.51
C GLN A 71 -15.71 7.68 7.08
N PHE A 72 -16.88 8.20 6.91
CA PHE A 72 -17.45 8.50 5.62
C PHE A 72 -17.95 9.93 5.68
N LEU A 73 -17.45 10.80 4.83
CA LEU A 73 -17.85 12.22 4.79
C LEU A 73 -17.65 12.97 6.12
N GLY A 74 -16.57 12.68 6.83
CA GLY A 74 -16.22 13.34 8.08
C GLY A 74 -16.91 12.80 9.32
N GLY A 75 -17.64 11.68 9.18
CA GLY A 75 -18.27 10.99 10.30
C GLY A 75 -17.82 9.55 10.41
N TYR A 76 -17.72 9.02 11.62
CA TYR A 76 -17.50 7.59 11.83
C TYR A 76 -18.59 6.96 12.68
N PRO A 77 -18.96 5.69 12.41
CA PRO A 77 -19.97 5.00 13.20
C PRO A 77 -19.39 4.55 14.54
N ASN A 78 -19.98 5.03 15.62
CA ASN A 78 -19.74 4.48 16.95
C ASN A 78 -20.69 3.30 17.17
N LYS A 79 -20.15 2.09 17.21
CA LYS A 79 -20.96 0.86 17.35
C LYS A 79 -21.55 0.68 18.73
N ASP A 80 -20.90 1.21 19.76
CA ASP A 80 -21.36 1.08 21.14
C ASP A 80 -22.58 1.95 21.40
N THR A 81 -22.61 3.13 20.81
CA THR A 81 -23.71 4.09 20.95
C THR A 81 -24.70 4.04 19.78
N MET A 82 -24.36 3.36 18.68
CA MET A 82 -25.12 3.33 17.42
C MET A 82 -25.37 4.74 16.86
N THR A 83 -24.39 5.62 16.99
CA THR A 83 -24.42 7.00 16.47
C THR A 83 -23.32 7.24 15.47
N ILE A 84 -23.48 8.29 14.66
CA ILE A 84 -22.40 8.83 13.83
C ILE A 84 -21.74 9.95 14.63
N GLU A 85 -20.45 9.88 14.81
CA GLU A 85 -19.64 10.90 15.47
C GLU A 85 -18.87 11.72 14.46
N ASP A 86 -18.63 13.00 14.75
CA ASP A 86 -17.82 13.85 13.90
C ASP A 86 -16.34 13.47 14.06
N TYR A 87 -15.77 12.95 12.99
CA TYR A 87 -14.38 12.54 12.95
C TYR A 87 -13.41 13.69 13.27
N ASN A 88 -13.69 14.92 12.78
CA ASN A 88 -12.78 16.05 12.97
C ASN A 88 -12.70 16.53 14.43
N THR A 89 -13.65 16.10 15.27
CA THR A 89 -13.67 16.40 16.70
C THR A 89 -13.34 15.19 17.57
N SER A 90 -13.00 14.06 16.97
CA SER A 90 -12.57 12.88 17.71
C SER A 90 -11.22 13.12 18.40
N GLU A 91 -11.01 12.47 19.54
CA GLU A 91 -9.77 12.61 20.30
C GLU A 91 -8.55 12.20 19.48
N ASP A 92 -8.64 11.12 18.71
CA ASP A 92 -7.57 10.62 17.84
C ASP A 92 -7.14 11.68 16.81
N THR A 93 -8.11 12.31 16.14
CA THR A 93 -7.86 13.36 15.17
C THR A 93 -7.23 14.59 15.81
N ILE A 94 -7.73 15.00 16.97
CA ILE A 94 -7.17 16.12 17.72
C ILE A 94 -5.70 15.84 18.12
N GLN A 95 -5.40 14.65 18.62
CA GLN A 95 -4.03 14.27 18.99
C GLN A 95 -3.12 14.21 17.75
N TYR A 96 -3.60 13.68 16.66
CA TYR A 96 -2.87 13.67 15.38
C TYR A 96 -2.47 15.07 14.95
N PHE A 97 -3.42 16.00 14.88
CA PHE A 97 -3.12 17.36 14.45
C PHE A 97 -2.25 18.14 15.46
N LYS A 98 -2.38 17.86 16.75
CA LYS A 98 -1.46 18.41 17.75
C LYS A 98 -0.03 17.93 17.49
N LYS A 99 0.15 16.63 17.26
CA LYS A 99 1.46 16.06 16.96
C LYS A 99 2.06 16.64 15.69
N LEU A 100 1.28 16.71 14.61
CA LEU A 100 1.75 17.35 13.38
C LEU A 100 2.15 18.80 13.57
N ASN A 101 1.39 19.55 14.38
CA ASN A 101 1.73 20.95 14.70
C ASN A 101 3.05 21.06 15.50
N GLU A 102 3.26 20.18 16.49
CA GLU A 102 4.51 20.11 17.23
C GLU A 102 5.70 19.86 16.31
N GLU A 103 5.59 18.86 15.43
CA GLU A 103 6.65 18.52 14.49
C GLU A 103 6.88 19.62 13.45
N TYR A 104 5.81 20.29 13.00
CA TYR A 104 5.92 21.47 12.13
C TYR A 104 6.70 22.61 12.80
N GLN A 105 6.41 22.90 14.09
CA GLN A 105 7.13 23.93 14.84
C GLN A 105 8.61 23.59 15.05
N LYS A 106 8.95 22.33 15.13
CA LYS A 106 10.35 21.84 15.17
C LYS A 106 11.04 21.88 13.80
N GLY A 107 10.30 22.05 12.71
CA GLY A 107 10.81 21.99 11.32
C GLY A 107 10.90 20.58 10.75
N PHE A 108 10.19 19.60 11.31
CA PHE A 108 10.16 18.22 10.86
C PHE A 108 9.00 17.88 9.89
N VAL A 109 8.07 18.80 9.69
CA VAL A 109 7.06 18.69 8.63
C VAL A 109 7.43 19.65 7.50
N ASP A 110 7.44 19.15 6.28
CA ASP A 110 7.69 19.92 5.07
C ASP A 110 6.69 21.09 4.96
N PRO A 111 7.15 22.34 4.93
CA PRO A 111 6.26 23.49 4.86
C PRO A 111 5.46 23.57 3.55
N GLU A 112 5.92 22.90 2.48
CA GLU A 112 5.20 22.84 1.21
C GLU A 112 4.04 21.84 1.23
N SER A 113 3.91 21.02 2.27
CA SER A 113 2.84 20.00 2.41
C SER A 113 1.44 20.55 2.14
N PHE A 114 1.19 21.79 2.52
CA PHE A 114 -0.14 22.42 2.38
C PHE A 114 -0.37 23.16 1.06
N THR A 115 0.63 23.22 0.19
CA THR A 115 0.57 23.98 -1.07
C THR A 115 1.06 23.20 -2.28
N GLN A 116 1.75 22.09 -2.08
CA GLN A 116 2.24 21.25 -3.18
C GLN A 116 1.08 20.56 -3.90
N THR A 117 1.22 20.45 -5.21
CA THR A 117 0.35 19.63 -6.05
C THR A 117 0.74 18.15 -5.95
N TYR A 118 -0.13 17.26 -6.42
CA TYR A 118 0.18 15.85 -6.50
C TYR A 118 1.46 15.56 -7.30
N ASP A 119 1.63 16.18 -8.45
CA ASP A 119 2.82 15.98 -9.28
C ASP A 119 4.11 16.42 -8.56
N GLU A 120 4.06 17.53 -7.82
CA GLU A 120 5.19 18.00 -7.00
C GLU A 120 5.47 17.05 -5.84
N TYR A 121 4.44 16.53 -5.20
CA TYR A 121 4.56 15.52 -4.14
C TYR A 121 5.22 14.24 -4.65
N ILE A 122 4.73 13.65 -5.75
CA ILE A 122 5.33 12.45 -6.36
C ILE A 122 6.77 12.70 -6.82
N ALA A 123 7.04 13.85 -7.42
CA ALA A 123 8.39 14.24 -7.79
C ALA A 123 9.31 14.32 -6.56
N LYS A 124 8.82 14.89 -5.46
CA LYS A 124 9.55 14.99 -4.20
C LYS A 124 9.84 13.62 -3.58
N LEU A 125 8.86 12.72 -3.50
CA LEU A 125 9.04 11.34 -3.05
C LEU A 125 10.08 10.61 -3.91
N SER A 126 9.99 10.75 -5.23
CA SER A 126 10.86 10.10 -6.21
C SER A 126 12.33 10.49 -6.09
N THR A 127 12.66 11.57 -5.38
CA THR A 127 14.06 11.93 -5.06
C THR A 127 14.71 11.01 -4.03
N GLY A 128 13.94 10.20 -3.30
CA GLY A 128 14.42 9.40 -2.17
C GLY A 128 14.73 10.20 -0.91
N ARG A 129 14.50 11.53 -0.90
CA ARG A 129 14.85 12.41 0.22
C ARG A 129 13.82 12.41 1.35
N VAL A 130 12.57 12.08 1.07
CA VAL A 130 11.49 12.08 2.05
C VAL A 130 11.58 10.83 2.90
N LEU A 131 11.73 11.01 4.22
CA LEU A 131 11.93 9.88 5.15
C LEU A 131 10.63 9.22 5.57
N GLY A 132 9.56 10.00 5.67
CA GLY A 132 8.24 9.50 6.06
C GLY A 132 7.09 10.32 5.53
N MET A 133 5.92 9.71 5.47
CA MET A 133 4.66 10.29 5.03
C MET A 133 3.48 9.46 5.50
N VAL A 134 2.27 10.01 5.33
CA VAL A 134 1.01 9.26 5.40
C VAL A 134 0.37 9.29 4.02
N ASP A 135 0.00 8.12 3.50
CA ASP A 135 -0.62 8.01 2.18
C ASP A 135 -1.21 6.61 1.97
N GLN A 136 -1.91 6.45 0.86
CA GLN A 136 -2.38 5.16 0.35
C GLN A 136 -1.36 4.58 -0.62
N TRP A 137 -1.05 3.27 -0.47
CA TRP A 137 -0.03 2.61 -1.30
C TRP A 137 -0.20 2.84 -2.80
N TRP A 138 -1.41 2.72 -3.31
CA TRP A 138 -1.72 2.86 -4.73
C TRP A 138 -1.51 4.29 -5.27
N ASP A 139 -1.50 5.31 -4.42
CA ASP A 139 -1.38 6.70 -4.85
C ASP A 139 0.08 7.08 -5.20
N PHE A 140 1.07 6.50 -4.55
CA PHE A 140 2.48 6.85 -4.79
C PHE A 140 3.35 5.67 -5.27
N ALA A 141 3.09 4.44 -4.80
CA ALA A 141 4.09 3.38 -4.83
C ALA A 141 4.48 2.93 -6.23
N TYR A 142 3.54 2.89 -7.18
CA TYR A 142 3.84 2.46 -8.54
C TYR A 142 4.93 3.36 -9.17
N THR A 143 4.70 4.67 -9.18
CA THR A 143 5.62 5.62 -9.79
C THR A 143 6.93 5.73 -9.02
N VAL A 144 6.85 5.87 -7.69
CA VAL A 144 8.03 6.09 -6.85
C VAL A 144 8.96 4.87 -6.84
N ASN A 145 8.41 3.65 -6.71
CA ASN A 145 9.23 2.43 -6.73
C ASN A 145 9.90 2.19 -8.08
N ASP A 146 9.23 2.51 -9.19
CA ASP A 146 9.84 2.41 -10.51
C ASP A 146 11.01 3.37 -10.67
N VAL A 147 10.87 4.62 -10.20
CA VAL A 147 11.96 5.59 -10.19
C VAL A 147 13.11 5.14 -9.28
N PHE A 148 12.81 4.60 -8.12
CA PHE A 148 13.83 4.08 -7.20
C PHE A 148 14.66 2.96 -7.84
N LYS A 149 14.02 1.99 -8.50
CA LYS A 149 14.72 0.93 -9.25
C LYS A 149 15.61 1.51 -10.35
N GLN A 150 15.09 2.44 -11.15
CA GLN A 150 15.84 3.06 -12.26
C GLN A 150 17.06 3.84 -11.79
N GLN A 151 16.98 4.46 -10.61
CA GLN A 151 18.05 5.29 -10.04
C GLN A 151 18.93 4.57 -9.03
N GLY A 152 18.60 3.29 -8.70
CA GLY A 152 19.32 2.51 -7.69
C GLY A 152 19.12 3.02 -6.27
N LEU A 153 18.03 3.75 -6.03
CA LEU A 153 17.65 4.24 -4.70
C LEU A 153 17.04 3.15 -3.82
N ASP A 154 16.43 2.14 -4.42
CA ASP A 154 15.96 0.93 -3.76
C ASP A 154 17.11 0.17 -3.08
N ALA A 155 18.25 0.04 -3.77
CA ALA A 155 19.46 -0.56 -3.20
C ALA A 155 20.08 0.26 -2.05
N LYS A 156 19.66 1.50 -1.88
CA LYS A 156 20.03 2.39 -0.76
C LYS A 156 19.01 2.43 0.37
N GLY A 157 17.99 1.57 0.30
CA GLY A 157 16.94 1.48 1.32
C GLY A 157 15.92 2.63 1.29
N CYS A 158 15.75 3.30 0.15
CA CYS A 158 14.77 4.37 0.01
C CYS A 158 13.32 3.87 -0.15
N ASN A 159 13.09 2.57 -0.36
CA ASN A 159 11.75 2.01 -0.36
C ASN A 159 11.01 2.31 0.94
N TYR A 160 9.71 2.48 0.83
CA TYR A 160 8.85 2.72 1.99
C TYR A 160 8.20 1.42 2.45
N VAL A 161 8.04 1.29 3.76
CA VAL A 161 7.26 0.22 4.40
C VAL A 161 6.17 0.84 5.27
N PRO A 162 4.99 0.19 5.35
CA PRO A 162 3.88 0.69 6.15
C PRO A 162 4.04 0.34 7.63
N LEU A 163 3.60 1.25 8.48
CA LEU A 163 3.53 1.07 9.92
C LEU A 163 2.10 1.29 10.42
N GLY A 164 1.60 0.35 11.20
CA GLY A 164 0.29 0.45 11.86
C GLY A 164 0.40 1.22 13.16
N LEU A 165 0.43 2.54 13.09
CA LEU A 165 0.60 3.40 14.26
C LEU A 165 -0.74 3.78 14.88
N THR A 166 -0.69 4.18 16.15
CA THR A 166 -1.78 4.87 16.86
C THR A 166 -1.24 6.15 17.48
N THR A 167 -2.13 7.02 17.93
CA THR A 167 -1.73 8.25 18.63
C THR A 167 -1.15 7.96 20.00
N GLU A 168 -1.68 6.95 20.69
CA GLU A 168 -1.22 6.50 22.01
C GLU A 168 -1.07 4.97 22.05
N GLU A 169 -0.17 4.48 22.88
CA GLU A 169 0.02 3.04 23.05
C GLU A 169 -1.23 2.39 23.67
N GLY A 170 -1.64 1.26 23.09
CA GLY A 170 -2.80 0.49 23.54
C GLY A 170 -4.14 0.95 22.97
N MET A 171 -4.17 1.99 22.14
CA MET A 171 -5.35 2.35 21.37
C MET A 171 -5.61 1.31 20.27
N GLU A 172 -6.88 1.12 19.93
CA GLU A 172 -7.27 0.32 18.78
C GLU A 172 -6.80 1.01 17.50
N ASN A 173 -6.05 0.28 16.68
CA ASN A 173 -5.65 0.78 15.37
C ASN A 173 -6.85 0.73 14.42
N ARG A 174 -7.44 1.87 14.15
CA ARG A 174 -8.62 2.01 13.27
C ARG A 174 -8.26 2.35 11.82
N TRP A 175 -7.00 2.60 11.54
CA TRP A 175 -6.52 3.05 10.23
C TRP A 175 -6.51 1.97 9.17
N HIS A 176 -6.47 0.71 9.57
CA HIS A 176 -6.24 -0.43 8.69
C HIS A 176 -7.37 -1.45 8.68
N THR A 177 -8.41 -1.24 9.47
CA THR A 177 -9.49 -2.21 9.58
C THR A 177 -10.79 -1.65 9.03
N TYR A 178 -11.20 -2.18 7.89
CA TYR A 178 -12.61 -2.18 7.57
C TYR A 178 -13.30 -3.24 8.43
N ASP A 179 -14.53 -2.94 8.84
CA ASP A 179 -15.43 -3.96 9.33
C ASP A 179 -15.50 -5.16 8.37
N ASP A 180 -15.73 -6.36 8.92
CA ASP A 180 -16.04 -7.58 8.18
C ASP A 180 -17.36 -7.48 7.37
N THR A 181 -17.85 -6.30 7.12
CA THR A 181 -19.03 -6.04 6.32
C THR A 181 -18.72 -6.09 4.83
N VAL A 182 -19.69 -6.52 4.06
CA VAL A 182 -19.60 -6.46 2.59
C VAL A 182 -19.40 -5.01 2.16
N ASN A 183 -18.29 -4.72 1.51
CA ASN A 183 -18.07 -3.40 0.92
C ASN A 183 -19.12 -3.15 -0.16
N GLN A 184 -20.00 -2.18 0.08
CA GLN A 184 -21.07 -1.80 -0.83
C GLN A 184 -20.72 -0.56 -1.68
N ALA A 185 -19.55 0.03 -1.45
CA ALA A 185 -19.12 1.24 -2.14
C ALA A 185 -18.60 0.96 -3.56
N SER A 186 -18.19 -0.28 -3.83
CA SER A 186 -17.69 -0.69 -5.15
C SER A 186 -18.17 -2.09 -5.52
N GLY A 187 -18.24 -2.35 -6.82
CA GLY A 187 -18.65 -3.65 -7.32
C GLY A 187 -18.97 -3.67 -8.80
N VAL A 188 -19.41 -4.83 -9.28
CA VAL A 188 -19.88 -5.04 -10.64
C VAL A 188 -21.40 -5.14 -10.65
N ALA A 189 -22.03 -4.39 -11.53
CA ALA A 189 -23.49 -4.41 -11.70
C ALA A 189 -23.88 -4.81 -13.12
N ILE A 190 -24.99 -5.55 -13.23
CA ILE A 190 -25.63 -5.85 -14.52
C ILE A 190 -26.66 -4.77 -14.77
N THR A 191 -26.50 -4.05 -15.89
CA THR A 191 -27.41 -2.96 -16.24
C THR A 191 -28.76 -3.50 -16.72
N LYS A 192 -29.83 -2.70 -16.56
CA LYS A 192 -31.18 -3.05 -17.06
C LYS A 192 -31.26 -3.26 -18.56
N ASP A 193 -30.28 -2.72 -19.31
CA ASP A 193 -30.22 -2.83 -20.77
C ASP A 193 -29.35 -4.02 -21.24
N CYS A 194 -28.90 -4.87 -20.30
CA CYS A 194 -28.15 -6.08 -20.63
C CYS A 194 -29.04 -7.03 -21.47
N LYS A 195 -28.51 -7.49 -22.59
CA LYS A 195 -29.27 -8.37 -23.53
C LYS A 195 -29.48 -9.78 -22.97
N ASP A 196 -28.55 -10.25 -22.13
CA ASP A 196 -28.58 -11.58 -21.54
C ASP A 196 -28.06 -11.46 -20.08
N PRO A 197 -28.92 -11.05 -19.15
CA PRO A 197 -28.50 -10.86 -17.75
C PRO A 197 -28.12 -12.16 -17.06
N ASP A 198 -28.73 -13.29 -17.43
CA ASP A 198 -28.41 -14.60 -16.83
C ASP A 198 -27.00 -15.04 -17.21
N LYS A 199 -26.62 -14.86 -18.47
CA LYS A 199 -25.26 -15.14 -18.93
C LYS A 199 -24.23 -14.19 -18.30
N ALA A 200 -24.55 -12.91 -18.17
CA ALA A 200 -23.71 -11.94 -17.52
C ALA A 200 -23.53 -12.29 -16.03
N PHE A 201 -24.60 -12.67 -15.34
CA PHE A 201 -24.54 -13.10 -13.95
C PHE A 201 -23.70 -14.37 -13.78
N LYS A 202 -23.93 -15.38 -14.66
CA LYS A 202 -23.10 -16.59 -14.66
C LYS A 202 -21.62 -16.27 -14.80
N PHE A 203 -21.25 -15.38 -15.72
CA PHE A 203 -19.86 -14.98 -15.91
C PHE A 203 -19.26 -14.34 -14.64
N ILE A 204 -20.01 -13.48 -13.93
CA ILE A 204 -19.57 -12.89 -12.67
C ILE A 204 -19.37 -13.96 -11.60
N VAL A 205 -20.28 -14.93 -11.54
CA VAL A 205 -20.17 -16.06 -10.60
C VAL A 205 -18.99 -16.96 -10.95
N ASP A 206 -18.77 -17.25 -12.22
CA ASP A 206 -17.61 -18.04 -12.67
C ASP A 206 -16.30 -17.31 -12.30
N CYS A 207 -16.21 -15.98 -12.46
CA CYS A 207 -15.07 -15.19 -12.00
C CYS A 207 -14.84 -15.27 -10.47
N ALA A 208 -15.88 -15.55 -9.70
CA ALA A 208 -15.81 -15.67 -8.25
C ALA A 208 -15.54 -17.11 -7.76
N MET A 209 -15.76 -18.13 -8.60
CA MET A 209 -15.80 -19.52 -8.15
C MET A 209 -14.93 -20.47 -8.97
N ASP A 210 -14.47 -20.05 -10.13
CA ASP A 210 -13.73 -20.90 -11.07
C ASP A 210 -12.23 -20.59 -10.99
N GLN A 211 -11.45 -21.54 -10.46
CA GLN A 211 -10.00 -21.40 -10.28
C GLN A 211 -9.27 -21.22 -11.62
N GLU A 212 -9.65 -21.95 -12.67
CA GLU A 212 -9.02 -21.84 -13.98
C GLU A 212 -9.21 -20.43 -14.56
N LEU A 213 -10.42 -19.89 -14.44
CA LEU A 213 -10.69 -18.51 -14.87
C LEU A 213 -9.95 -17.48 -14.02
N HIS A 214 -9.80 -17.73 -12.72
CA HIS A 214 -9.01 -16.88 -11.84
C HIS A 214 -7.53 -16.91 -12.24
N ASP A 215 -6.95 -18.09 -12.46
CA ASP A 215 -5.56 -18.25 -12.86
C ASP A 215 -5.29 -17.57 -14.23
N LEU A 216 -6.19 -17.73 -15.20
CA LEU A 216 -6.08 -17.02 -16.48
C LEU A 216 -6.02 -15.49 -16.31
N ARG A 217 -6.69 -14.95 -15.31
CA ARG A 217 -6.71 -13.51 -15.06
C ARG A 217 -5.44 -13.01 -14.34
N PHE A 218 -4.89 -13.78 -13.42
CA PHE A 218 -3.80 -13.35 -12.56
C PHE A 218 -2.45 -13.95 -12.95
N TRP A 219 -2.42 -15.20 -13.35
CA TRP A 219 -1.21 -15.87 -13.81
C TRP A 219 -1.04 -15.83 -15.33
N GLY A 220 -2.15 -15.80 -16.07
CA GLY A 220 -2.18 -15.86 -17.53
C GLY A 220 -2.20 -17.27 -18.07
N VAL A 221 -1.61 -17.48 -19.24
CA VAL A 221 -1.60 -18.77 -19.95
C VAL A 221 -0.32 -19.51 -19.59
N LYS A 222 -0.48 -20.76 -19.10
CA LYS A 222 0.65 -21.64 -18.79
C LYS A 222 1.56 -21.80 -20.01
N ASP A 223 2.87 -21.82 -19.76
CA ASP A 223 3.96 -21.93 -20.75
C ASP A 223 4.08 -20.70 -21.69
N VAL A 224 3.24 -19.69 -21.50
CA VAL A 224 3.31 -18.38 -22.16
C VAL A 224 3.64 -17.30 -21.13
N ASP A 225 2.78 -17.14 -20.13
CA ASP A 225 2.88 -16.08 -19.11
C ASP A 225 3.53 -16.54 -17.82
N TYR A 226 3.49 -17.84 -17.55
CA TYR A 226 4.16 -18.48 -16.42
C TYR A 226 4.53 -19.93 -16.75
N THR A 227 5.41 -20.50 -15.96
CA THR A 227 5.82 -21.91 -16.02
C THR A 227 5.47 -22.62 -14.71
N VAL A 228 5.47 -23.95 -14.75
CA VAL A 228 5.28 -24.78 -13.56
C VAL A 228 6.51 -25.64 -13.40
N ASP A 229 7.15 -25.59 -12.24
CA ASP A 229 8.35 -26.35 -11.93
C ASP A 229 8.04 -27.83 -11.64
N GLU A 230 9.09 -28.61 -11.32
CA GLU A 230 8.98 -30.04 -11.00
C GLU A 230 8.18 -30.32 -9.72
N ASN A 231 8.01 -29.32 -8.85
CA ASN A 231 7.22 -29.40 -7.60
C ASN A 231 5.78 -28.90 -7.79
N GLY A 232 5.43 -28.46 -8.99
CA GLY A 232 4.13 -27.89 -9.28
C GLY A 232 4.00 -26.40 -8.97
N LEU A 233 5.10 -25.74 -8.59
CA LEU A 233 5.09 -24.32 -8.28
C LEU A 233 5.04 -23.44 -9.53
N TYR A 234 4.19 -22.44 -9.52
CA TYR A 234 4.12 -21.41 -10.55
C TYR A 234 5.29 -20.45 -10.41
N ALA A 235 5.93 -20.16 -11.52
CA ALA A 235 7.04 -19.23 -11.57
C ALA A 235 7.05 -18.49 -12.90
N ARG A 236 7.61 -17.28 -12.92
CA ARG A 236 7.79 -16.46 -14.10
C ARG A 236 9.29 -16.23 -14.37
N THR A 237 9.66 -16.23 -15.62
CA THR A 237 10.94 -15.70 -16.05
C THR A 237 10.91 -14.16 -15.98
N GLN A 238 12.08 -13.52 -16.03
CA GLN A 238 12.16 -12.06 -16.07
C GLN A 238 11.42 -11.49 -17.29
N GLU A 239 11.52 -12.13 -18.45
CA GLU A 239 10.80 -11.74 -19.65
C GLU A 239 9.29 -11.80 -19.46
N GLN A 240 8.77 -12.87 -18.86
CA GLN A 240 7.34 -13.02 -18.57
C GLN A 240 6.84 -11.94 -17.59
N ARG A 241 7.62 -11.58 -16.58
CA ARG A 241 7.28 -10.47 -15.66
C ARG A 241 7.25 -9.13 -16.38
N MET A 242 8.25 -8.85 -17.22
CA MET A 242 8.30 -7.62 -18.01
C MET A 242 7.11 -7.52 -18.97
N ASN A 243 6.79 -8.60 -19.70
CA ASN A 243 5.63 -8.64 -20.58
C ASN A 243 4.34 -8.40 -19.77
N TRP A 244 4.20 -9.06 -18.62
CA TRP A 244 3.03 -8.91 -17.76
C TRP A 244 2.85 -7.49 -17.20
N SER A 245 3.92 -6.73 -17.06
CA SER A 245 3.92 -5.33 -16.63
C SER A 245 3.72 -4.34 -17.80
N ASP A 246 3.86 -4.79 -19.06
CA ASP A 246 3.69 -3.95 -20.23
C ASP A 246 2.22 -3.63 -20.50
N THR A 247 1.89 -2.35 -20.62
CA THR A 247 0.50 -1.87 -20.79
C THR A 247 -0.13 -2.39 -22.08
N ALA A 248 0.62 -2.50 -23.17
CA ALA A 248 0.09 -2.99 -24.43
C ALA A 248 -0.15 -4.51 -24.38
N TYR A 249 0.74 -5.24 -23.72
CA TYR A 249 0.55 -6.66 -23.45
C TYR A 249 -0.67 -6.89 -22.56
N GLN A 250 -0.81 -6.13 -21.48
CA GLN A 250 -1.96 -6.19 -20.58
C GLN A 250 -3.28 -5.97 -21.35
N ALA A 251 -3.33 -4.96 -22.20
CA ALA A 251 -4.53 -4.64 -22.97
C ALA A 251 -4.95 -5.76 -23.93
N SER A 252 -4.02 -6.57 -24.42
CA SER A 252 -4.28 -7.65 -25.37
C SER A 252 -4.41 -9.05 -24.75
N HIS A 253 -3.88 -9.27 -23.53
CA HIS A 253 -3.75 -10.60 -22.93
C HIS A 253 -4.42 -10.73 -21.55
N ARG A 254 -4.70 -9.61 -20.87
CA ARG A 254 -5.26 -9.64 -19.52
C ARG A 254 -6.66 -9.05 -19.44
N CYS A 255 -7.57 -9.81 -18.87
CA CYS A 255 -8.82 -9.27 -18.38
C CYS A 255 -8.62 -8.73 -16.97
N GLN A 256 -7.88 -7.65 -16.81
CA GLN A 256 -7.74 -6.97 -15.53
C GLN A 256 -8.79 -5.88 -15.39
N TYR A 257 -9.85 -6.23 -14.72
CA TYR A 257 -10.77 -5.26 -14.19
C TYR A 257 -10.81 -5.44 -12.69
N SER A 258 -10.29 -4.45 -11.96
CA SER A 258 -10.07 -4.53 -10.50
C SER A 258 -11.33 -4.79 -9.70
N TYR A 259 -12.49 -4.42 -10.22
CA TYR A 259 -13.78 -4.67 -9.56
C TYR A 259 -14.41 -6.04 -9.85
N MET A 260 -13.85 -6.81 -10.76
CA MET A 260 -14.31 -8.20 -10.95
C MET A 260 -13.93 -9.05 -9.75
N PRO A 261 -14.77 -10.02 -9.35
CA PRO A 261 -14.48 -10.89 -8.22
C PRO A 261 -13.08 -11.48 -8.29
N GLN A 262 -12.36 -11.39 -7.20
CA GLN A 262 -11.01 -11.92 -7.04
C GLN A 262 -10.78 -12.33 -5.59
N TRP A 263 -9.87 -13.25 -5.38
CA TRP A 263 -9.47 -13.68 -4.05
C TRP A 263 -7.96 -13.92 -3.98
N GLY A 264 -7.40 -13.75 -2.78
CA GLY A 264 -6.03 -14.06 -2.46
C GLY A 264 -5.88 -15.42 -1.78
N GLY A 265 -4.72 -15.65 -1.20
CA GLY A 265 -4.40 -16.89 -0.50
C GLY A 265 -4.02 -18.03 -1.43
N THR A 266 -4.15 -19.26 -0.94
CA THR A 266 -3.72 -20.47 -1.66
C THR A 266 -4.80 -20.92 -2.64
N SER A 267 -4.39 -21.32 -3.84
CA SER A 267 -5.25 -21.87 -4.88
C SER A 267 -5.78 -23.27 -4.49
N ASP A 268 -6.71 -23.78 -5.31
CA ASP A 268 -7.32 -25.10 -5.09
C ASP A 268 -6.30 -26.27 -5.13
N ASP A 269 -5.12 -26.08 -5.72
CA ASP A 269 -4.04 -27.05 -5.71
C ASP A 269 -3.31 -27.19 -4.37
N GLY A 270 -3.55 -26.27 -3.45
CA GLY A 270 -3.00 -26.26 -2.10
C GLY A 270 -1.53 -25.85 -1.98
N ILE A 271 -0.88 -25.41 -3.07
CA ILE A 271 0.55 -25.06 -3.12
C ILE A 271 0.83 -23.70 -3.75
N ASN A 272 0.05 -23.29 -4.75
CA ASN A 272 0.27 -22.01 -5.41
C ASN A 272 -0.57 -20.89 -4.78
N ALA A 273 -0.06 -19.67 -4.83
CA ALA A 273 -0.86 -18.51 -4.51
C ALA A 273 -1.85 -18.19 -5.63
N ASN A 274 -3.03 -17.71 -5.27
CA ASN A 274 -4.03 -17.27 -6.23
C ASN A 274 -3.56 -16.06 -7.05
N LYS A 275 -2.66 -15.26 -6.49
CA LYS A 275 -2.08 -14.09 -7.17
C LYS A 275 -0.55 -14.17 -7.15
N PRO A 276 0.11 -13.78 -8.26
CA PRO A 276 1.57 -13.80 -8.32
C PRO A 276 2.25 -13.00 -7.19
N GLU A 277 1.70 -11.86 -6.83
CA GLU A 277 2.22 -11.00 -5.78
C GLU A 277 2.15 -11.63 -4.37
N GLU A 278 1.38 -12.69 -4.19
CA GLU A 278 1.27 -13.46 -2.94
C GLU A 278 2.14 -14.73 -2.98
N GLN A 279 2.74 -15.08 -4.13
CA GLN A 279 3.65 -16.21 -4.27
C GLN A 279 5.03 -15.82 -3.76
N PRO A 280 5.59 -16.47 -2.72
CA PRO A 280 6.86 -16.05 -2.11
C PRO A 280 8.00 -15.86 -3.10
N ALA A 281 8.14 -16.76 -4.07
CA ALA A 281 9.18 -16.70 -5.10
C ALA A 281 8.98 -15.51 -6.06
N GLU A 282 7.75 -15.07 -6.30
CA GLU A 282 7.45 -13.91 -7.15
C GLU A 282 7.52 -12.60 -6.38
N PHE A 283 7.00 -12.59 -5.15
CA PHE A 283 6.99 -11.42 -4.28
C PHE A 283 8.40 -10.86 -4.03
N GLN A 284 9.39 -11.73 -3.82
CA GLN A 284 10.74 -11.30 -3.46
C GLN A 284 11.69 -11.08 -4.64
N VAL A 285 11.31 -11.49 -5.84
CA VAL A 285 12.25 -11.53 -6.99
C VAL A 285 12.86 -10.17 -7.31
N ASP A 286 12.03 -9.14 -7.33
CA ASP A 286 12.43 -7.79 -7.73
C ASP A 286 12.70 -6.85 -6.55
N MET A 287 12.71 -7.38 -5.32
CA MET A 287 13.01 -6.57 -4.14
C MET A 287 14.51 -6.35 -3.97
N ALA A 288 14.88 -5.11 -3.68
CA ALA A 288 16.23 -4.78 -3.26
C ALA A 288 16.56 -5.40 -1.90
N GLN A 289 17.83 -5.69 -1.65
CA GLN A 289 18.27 -6.38 -0.43
C GLN A 289 17.85 -5.64 0.87
N PRO A 290 17.96 -4.29 0.99
CA PRO A 290 17.52 -3.61 2.21
C PRO A 290 16.05 -3.86 2.55
N LEU A 291 15.18 -3.92 1.53
CA LEU A 291 13.76 -4.21 1.76
C LEU A 291 13.54 -5.65 2.23
N LYS A 292 14.25 -6.63 1.66
CA LYS A 292 14.20 -8.04 2.12
C LYS A 292 14.65 -8.18 3.57
N ASP A 293 15.74 -7.53 3.92
CA ASP A 293 16.30 -7.54 5.28
C ASP A 293 15.31 -6.90 6.28
N CYS A 294 14.66 -5.82 5.89
CA CYS A 294 13.63 -5.17 6.69
C CYS A 294 12.42 -6.08 6.92
N LEU A 295 11.90 -6.71 5.86
CA LEU A 295 10.76 -7.64 5.97
C LEU A 295 11.12 -8.83 6.88
N THR A 296 12.31 -9.40 6.72
CA THR A 296 12.80 -10.48 7.57
C THR A 296 12.93 -10.04 9.03
N ALA A 297 13.45 -8.83 9.29
CA ALA A 297 13.59 -8.30 10.64
C ALA A 297 12.24 -8.17 11.38
N TYR A 298 11.18 -7.87 10.64
CA TYR A 298 9.81 -7.78 11.19
C TYR A 298 8.98 -9.05 11.04
N GLY A 299 9.54 -10.14 10.50
CA GLY A 299 8.83 -11.41 10.29
C GLY A 299 7.71 -11.31 9.25
N ALA A 300 7.88 -10.44 8.25
CA ALA A 300 6.93 -10.17 7.17
C ALA A 300 7.44 -10.68 5.80
N ASP A 301 8.33 -11.66 5.80
CA ASP A 301 8.99 -12.24 4.63
C ASP A 301 8.29 -13.49 4.05
N ASN A 302 7.11 -13.84 4.59
CA ASN A 302 6.29 -14.99 4.20
C ASN A 302 4.92 -14.58 3.69
#